data_680e1bfc1e8c55885dafefcac6919dc8
#
_entry.id   680e1bfc1e8c55885dafefcac6919dc8
#
_cell.length_a   1.000
_cell.length_b   1.000
_cell.length_c   1.000
_cell.angle_alpha   90.00
_cell.angle_beta   90.00
_cell.angle_gamma   90.00
#
_symmetry.space_group_name_H-M   'P 1'
#
loop_
_entity.id
_entity.type
_entity.pdbx_description
1 polymer ?
#
loop_
_entity_poly.entity_id
_entity_poly.type
_entity_poly.pdbx_seq_one_letter_code
_entity_poly.pdbx_strand_id
1 'polypeptide(L)'
;MVNYWAQKGENLPRSREDLIRNIQSFAVCVKDGEVLGCACLYVYDTGLAEIRSLGFSPDIQRMGQGRAIVEFLIHKAQLFELKKVFALTRNPNFFSKVGFTKTTIDALPEKILKDCDKCPKRHCCDEVAYEFNF
;
A
#
# COMPACT_ATOMS: atom_id res chain seq x y z
N MET A 1 -6.73 0.53 12.25
CA MET A 1 -6.08 1.58 11.45
C MET A 1 -6.42 1.50 9.97
N VAL A 2 -6.29 0.35 9.33
CA VAL A 2 -6.68 0.19 7.92
C VAL A 2 -8.14 0.57 7.71
N ASN A 3 -9.04 0.09 8.55
CA ASN A 3 -10.48 0.35 8.43
C ASN A 3 -10.88 1.78 8.77
N TYR A 4 -10.08 2.48 9.59
CA TYR A 4 -10.28 3.92 9.79
C TYR A 4 -10.17 4.68 8.48
N TRP A 5 -9.12 4.40 7.69
CA TRP A 5 -8.91 5.06 6.41
C TRP A 5 -9.88 4.56 5.35
N ALA A 6 -10.36 3.32 5.46
CA ALA A 6 -11.41 2.79 4.58
C ALA A 6 -12.71 3.57 4.74
N GLN A 7 -13.10 3.92 5.98
CA GLN A 7 -14.26 4.74 6.25
C GLN A 7 -14.14 6.14 5.67
N LYS A 8 -12.91 6.64 5.54
CA LYS A 8 -12.62 7.95 4.94
C LYS A 8 -12.43 7.88 3.41
N GLY A 9 -12.58 6.71 2.81
CA GLY A 9 -12.41 6.51 1.37
C GLY A 9 -10.98 6.43 0.90
N GLU A 10 -10.01 6.36 1.82
CA GLU A 10 -8.57 6.33 1.49
C GLU A 10 -8.04 4.92 1.26
N ASN A 11 -8.64 3.92 1.91
CA ASN A 11 -8.26 2.51 1.78
C ASN A 11 -9.48 1.64 1.55
N LEU A 12 -9.26 0.46 0.97
CA LEU A 12 -10.27 -0.59 0.95
C LEU A 12 -10.37 -1.23 2.34
N PRO A 13 -11.59 -1.59 2.80
CA PRO A 13 -11.75 -2.26 4.08
C PRO A 13 -11.13 -3.65 4.04
N ARG A 14 -10.59 -4.08 5.19
CA ARG A 14 -10.03 -5.42 5.36
C ARG A 14 -10.66 -6.07 6.58
N SER A 15 -11.11 -7.33 6.44
CA SER A 15 -11.63 -8.10 7.56
C SER A 15 -10.49 -8.53 8.48
N ARG A 16 -10.82 -8.87 9.73
CA ARG A 16 -9.85 -9.44 10.67
C ARG A 16 -9.21 -10.72 10.09
N GLU A 17 -10.00 -11.57 9.45
CA GLU A 17 -9.50 -12.80 8.82
C GLU A 17 -8.49 -12.49 7.73
N ASP A 18 -8.77 -11.52 6.88
CA ASP A 18 -7.88 -11.10 5.81
C ASP A 18 -6.56 -10.57 6.37
N LEU A 19 -6.62 -9.74 7.42
CA LEU A 19 -5.43 -9.24 8.09
C LEU A 19 -4.59 -10.36 8.68
N ILE A 20 -5.22 -11.35 9.32
CA ILE A 20 -4.51 -12.48 9.91
C ILE A 20 -3.83 -13.32 8.83
N ARG A 21 -4.50 -13.58 7.73
CA ARG A 21 -3.92 -14.36 6.62
C ARG A 21 -2.67 -13.70 6.05
N ASN A 22 -2.62 -12.40 6.04
CA ASN A 22 -1.52 -11.63 5.44
C ASN A 22 -0.62 -10.98 6.50
N ILE A 23 -0.69 -11.41 7.74
CA ILE A 23 -0.01 -10.73 8.85
C ILE A 23 1.50 -10.64 8.65
N GLN A 24 2.12 -11.64 8.03
CA GLN A 24 3.56 -11.64 7.77
C GLN A 24 3.97 -10.67 6.69
N SER A 25 3.02 -10.19 5.90
CA SER A 25 3.25 -9.18 4.84
C SER A 25 3.14 -7.76 5.35
N PHE A 26 2.68 -7.57 6.59
CA PHE A 26 2.52 -6.25 7.18
C PHE A 26 3.80 -5.77 7.85
N ALA A 27 4.04 -4.47 7.76
CA ALA A 27 5.00 -3.75 8.56
C ALA A 27 4.25 -2.72 9.41
N VAL A 28 4.76 -2.43 10.58
CA VAL A 28 4.14 -1.44 11.49
C VAL A 28 5.18 -0.43 11.95
N CYS A 29 4.71 0.77 12.21
CA CYS A 29 5.51 1.81 12.87
C CYS A 29 5.07 1.86 14.34
N VAL A 30 6.01 1.65 15.25
CA VAL A 30 5.72 1.59 16.69
C VAL A 30 6.55 2.65 17.40
N LYS A 31 5.92 3.39 18.30
CA LYS A 31 6.59 4.35 19.18
C LYS A 31 6.01 4.22 20.58
N ASP A 32 6.88 4.08 21.57
CA ASP A 32 6.52 3.97 22.99
C ASP A 32 5.48 2.85 23.24
N GLY A 33 5.62 1.72 22.52
CA GLY A 33 4.72 0.58 22.66
C GLY A 33 3.40 0.71 21.93
N GLU A 34 3.19 1.79 21.20
CA GLU A 34 1.94 2.07 20.48
C GLU A 34 2.14 1.96 18.98
N VAL A 35 1.21 1.28 18.28
CA VAL A 35 1.23 1.17 16.83
C VAL A 35 0.67 2.45 16.22
N LEU A 36 1.51 3.16 15.48
CA LEU A 36 1.18 4.45 14.88
C LEU A 36 0.88 4.36 13.39
N GLY A 37 1.28 3.28 12.74
CA GLY A 37 1.08 3.12 11.31
C GLY A 37 1.30 1.70 10.85
N CYS A 38 0.81 1.40 9.66
CA CYS A 38 0.98 0.08 9.05
C CYS A 38 0.98 0.18 7.52
N ALA A 39 1.54 -0.85 6.88
CA ALA A 39 1.44 -1.07 5.44
C ALA A 39 1.69 -2.54 5.15
N CYS A 40 1.20 -3.00 4.01
CA CYS A 40 1.35 -4.39 3.58
C CYS A 40 2.11 -4.44 2.26
N LEU A 41 3.07 -5.35 2.17
CA LEU A 41 3.69 -5.72 0.90
C LEU A 41 3.02 -7.01 0.42
N TYR A 42 2.06 -6.89 -0.46
CA TYR A 42 1.29 -8.02 -0.96
C TYR A 42 1.96 -8.57 -2.22
N VAL A 43 2.52 -9.77 -2.13
CA VAL A 43 3.27 -10.40 -3.22
C VAL A 43 2.31 -11.18 -4.10
N TYR A 44 2.28 -10.84 -5.40
CA TYR A 44 1.46 -11.55 -6.38
C TYR A 44 2.19 -12.74 -7.00
N ASP A 45 3.48 -12.56 -7.28
CA ASP A 45 4.33 -13.62 -7.84
C ASP A 45 5.80 -13.32 -7.55
N THR A 46 6.71 -14.04 -8.18
CA THR A 46 8.14 -13.89 -7.95
C THR A 46 8.72 -12.58 -8.43
N GLY A 47 7.96 -11.77 -9.13
CA GLY A 47 8.45 -10.49 -9.68
C GLY A 47 7.61 -9.29 -9.33
N LEU A 48 6.40 -9.46 -8.80
CA LEU A 48 5.43 -8.38 -8.64
C LEU A 48 4.83 -8.36 -7.24
N ALA A 49 4.81 -7.19 -6.64
CA ALA A 49 4.13 -6.95 -5.37
C ALA A 49 3.46 -5.59 -5.37
N GLU A 50 2.56 -5.39 -4.42
CA GLU A 50 1.84 -4.14 -4.21
C GLU A 50 2.03 -3.69 -2.77
N ILE A 51 2.26 -2.38 -2.59
CA ILE A 51 2.12 -1.75 -1.28
C ILE A 51 0.66 -1.35 -1.12
N ARG A 52 0.00 -1.94 -0.13
CA ARG A 52 -1.41 -1.70 0.15
C ARG A 52 -1.66 -1.53 1.63
N SER A 53 -2.85 -1.08 1.97
CA SER A 53 -3.29 -0.91 3.36
C SER A 53 -2.39 0.04 4.16
N LEU A 54 -1.79 1.02 3.48
CA LEU A 54 -0.96 2.05 4.11
C LEU A 54 -1.86 2.99 4.91
N GLY A 55 -1.59 3.11 6.20
CA GLY A 55 -2.35 3.99 7.06
C GLY A 55 -1.56 4.38 8.29
N PHE A 56 -1.85 5.58 8.80
CA PHE A 56 -1.21 6.13 9.99
C PHE A 56 -2.25 6.74 10.91
N SER A 57 -1.91 6.84 12.18
CA SER A 57 -2.70 7.64 13.12
C SER A 57 -2.79 9.07 12.57
N PRO A 58 -3.98 9.71 12.62
CA PRO A 58 -4.14 11.07 12.09
C PRO A 58 -3.17 12.08 12.69
N ASP A 59 -2.78 11.89 13.93
CA ASP A 59 -1.94 12.81 14.68
C ASP A 59 -0.49 12.86 14.18
N ILE A 60 -0.04 11.83 13.45
CA ILE A 60 1.37 11.70 13.07
C ILE A 60 1.59 11.61 11.56
N GLN A 61 0.57 11.79 10.76
CA GLN A 61 0.59 11.54 9.32
C GLN A 61 1.63 12.36 8.56
N ARG A 62 2.11 13.46 9.13
CA ARG A 62 3.08 14.36 8.47
C ARG A 62 4.50 14.26 9.03
N MET A 63 4.80 13.24 9.83
CA MET A 63 6.07 13.15 10.55
C MET A 63 7.13 12.26 9.87
N GLY A 64 6.93 11.93 8.59
CA GLY A 64 7.91 11.15 7.82
C GLY A 64 7.84 9.64 8.02
N GLN A 65 6.96 9.14 8.88
CA GLN A 65 6.82 7.71 9.12
C GLN A 65 6.30 6.96 7.88
N GLY A 66 5.46 7.61 7.08
CA GLY A 66 4.97 7.02 5.84
C GLY A 66 6.09 6.70 4.87
N ARG A 67 7.03 7.62 4.73
CA ARG A 67 8.21 7.40 3.90
C ARG A 67 9.06 6.25 4.44
N ALA A 68 9.30 6.24 5.74
CA ALA A 68 10.12 5.22 6.38
C ALA A 68 9.56 3.82 6.19
N ILE A 69 8.24 3.64 6.36
CA ILE A 69 7.62 2.33 6.21
C ILE A 69 7.62 1.86 4.75
N VAL A 70 7.42 2.76 3.80
CA VAL A 70 7.48 2.42 2.37
C VAL A 70 8.92 2.05 1.99
N GLU A 71 9.91 2.79 2.43
CA GLU A 71 11.31 2.48 2.17
C GLU A 71 11.70 1.11 2.77
N PHE A 72 11.19 0.80 3.96
CA PHE A 72 11.37 -0.51 4.58
C PHE A 72 10.79 -1.63 3.70
N LEU A 73 9.59 -1.45 3.18
CA LEU A 73 8.95 -2.45 2.31
C LEU A 73 9.66 -2.58 0.96
N ILE A 74 10.17 -1.49 0.40
CA ILE A 74 10.97 -1.53 -0.84
C ILE A 74 12.26 -2.33 -0.61
N HIS A 75 12.93 -2.10 0.53
CA HIS A 75 14.11 -2.88 0.89
C HIS A 75 13.79 -4.36 1.03
N LYS A 76 12.66 -4.70 1.65
CA LYS A 76 12.19 -6.08 1.78
C LYS A 76 11.92 -6.70 0.40
N ALA A 77 11.28 -5.95 -0.49
CA ALA A 77 11.03 -6.41 -1.87
C ALA A 77 12.34 -6.67 -2.61
N GLN A 78 13.34 -5.84 -2.40
CA GLN A 78 14.67 -6.00 -2.99
C GLN A 78 15.35 -7.27 -2.48
N LEU A 79 15.23 -7.57 -1.19
CA LEU A 79 15.75 -8.81 -0.61
C LEU A 79 15.06 -10.05 -1.18
N PHE A 80 13.80 -9.95 -1.56
CA PHE A 80 13.05 -11.03 -2.22
C PHE A 80 13.34 -11.12 -3.73
N GLU A 81 14.18 -10.21 -4.25
CA GLU A 81 14.53 -10.16 -5.67
C GLU A 81 13.31 -9.91 -6.58
N LEU A 82 12.33 -9.17 -6.07
CA LEU A 82 11.19 -8.76 -6.87
C LEU A 82 11.63 -7.75 -7.94
N LYS A 83 10.89 -7.69 -9.05
CA LYS A 83 11.22 -6.81 -10.18
C LYS A 83 10.48 -5.50 -10.12
N LYS A 84 9.26 -5.50 -9.58
CA LYS A 84 8.39 -4.33 -9.55
C LYS A 84 7.53 -4.33 -8.31
N VAL A 85 7.38 -3.14 -7.71
CA VAL A 85 6.39 -2.87 -6.66
C VAL A 85 5.51 -1.74 -7.16
N PHE A 86 4.21 -1.91 -7.05
CA PHE A 86 3.26 -0.85 -7.42
C PHE A 86 2.37 -0.46 -6.24
N ALA A 87 1.70 0.67 -6.40
CA ALA A 87 0.72 1.16 -5.43
C ALA A 87 -0.38 1.93 -6.16
N LEU A 88 -1.58 1.84 -5.65
CA LEU A 88 -2.69 2.71 -6.06
C LEU A 88 -2.98 3.67 -4.92
N THR A 89 -3.08 4.96 -5.23
CA THR A 89 -3.20 6.00 -4.21
C THR A 89 -4.10 7.14 -4.67
N ARG A 90 -4.74 7.77 -3.71
CA ARG A 90 -5.41 9.07 -3.89
C ARG A 90 -4.53 10.24 -3.51
N ASN A 91 -3.31 9.96 -3.03
CA ASN A 91 -2.31 10.97 -2.68
C ASN A 91 -1.10 10.83 -3.59
N PRO A 92 -1.15 11.40 -4.80
CA PRO A 92 -0.10 11.18 -5.80
C PRO A 92 1.25 11.75 -5.41
N ASN A 93 1.30 12.81 -4.61
CA ASN A 93 2.57 13.44 -4.26
C ASN A 93 3.42 12.59 -3.32
N PHE A 94 2.79 11.72 -2.53
CA PHE A 94 3.50 10.90 -1.56
C PHE A 94 4.45 9.91 -2.23
N PHE A 95 3.93 9.13 -3.18
CA PHE A 95 4.74 8.09 -3.82
C PHE A 95 5.81 8.66 -4.75
N SER A 96 5.56 9.80 -5.39
CA SER A 96 6.58 10.49 -6.17
C SER A 96 7.80 10.86 -5.31
N LYS A 97 7.57 11.28 -4.08
CA LYS A 97 8.65 11.68 -3.16
C LYS A 97 9.49 10.52 -2.67
N VAL A 98 8.96 9.31 -2.70
CA VAL A 98 9.70 8.11 -2.26
C VAL A 98 10.26 7.29 -3.42
N GLY A 99 10.34 7.88 -4.61
CA GLY A 99 11.03 7.29 -5.75
C GLY A 99 10.16 6.49 -6.71
N PHE A 100 8.84 6.49 -6.53
CA PHE A 100 7.94 5.83 -7.46
C PHE A 100 7.67 6.70 -8.68
N THR A 101 7.40 6.05 -9.80
CA THR A 101 7.06 6.69 -11.08
C THR A 101 5.59 6.46 -11.38
N LYS A 102 4.90 7.49 -11.87
CA LYS A 102 3.50 7.38 -12.26
C LYS A 102 3.34 6.42 -13.43
N THR A 103 2.33 5.56 -13.36
CA THR A 103 1.97 4.62 -14.42
C THR A 103 0.44 4.60 -14.58
N THR A 104 -0.09 3.66 -15.35
CA THR A 104 -1.53 3.53 -15.57
C THR A 104 -2.05 2.25 -14.92
N ILE A 105 -3.33 2.27 -14.54
CA ILE A 105 -3.99 1.10 -13.95
C ILE A 105 -4.04 -0.04 -14.96
N ASP A 106 -4.17 0.25 -16.24
CA ASP A 106 -4.20 -0.76 -17.29
C ASP A 106 -2.92 -1.59 -17.37
N ALA A 107 -1.81 -1.07 -16.87
CA ALA A 107 -0.55 -1.79 -16.78
C ALA A 107 -0.52 -2.77 -15.60
N LEU A 108 -1.57 -2.84 -14.78
CA LEU A 108 -1.62 -3.60 -13.54
C LEU A 108 -2.86 -4.52 -13.50
N PRO A 109 -2.97 -5.48 -14.45
CA PRO A 109 -4.19 -6.31 -14.57
C PRO A 109 -4.48 -7.16 -13.33
N GLU A 110 -3.45 -7.62 -12.64
CA GLU A 110 -3.60 -8.41 -11.41
C GLU A 110 -4.38 -7.64 -10.34
N LYS A 111 -4.06 -6.37 -10.18
CA LYS A 111 -4.72 -5.50 -9.21
C LYS A 111 -6.19 -5.32 -9.57
N ILE A 112 -6.50 -5.09 -10.83
CA ILE A 112 -7.86 -4.90 -11.30
C ILE A 112 -8.71 -6.12 -11.01
N LEU A 113 -8.18 -7.30 -11.28
CA LEU A 113 -8.91 -8.56 -11.07
C LEU A 113 -9.20 -8.83 -9.59
N LYS A 114 -8.31 -8.44 -8.69
CA LYS A 114 -8.45 -8.79 -7.27
C LYS A 114 -9.21 -7.77 -6.45
N ASP A 115 -8.88 -6.48 -6.59
CA ASP A 115 -9.42 -5.45 -5.71
C ASP A 115 -10.44 -4.56 -6.38
N CYS A 116 -10.27 -4.25 -7.67
CA CYS A 116 -11.17 -3.32 -8.36
C CYS A 116 -12.56 -3.91 -8.53
N ASP A 117 -12.70 -5.22 -8.71
CA ASP A 117 -14.00 -5.89 -8.81
C ASP A 117 -14.82 -5.77 -7.52
N LYS A 118 -14.15 -5.63 -6.37
CA LYS A 118 -14.80 -5.51 -5.06
C LYS A 118 -14.87 -4.07 -4.58
N CYS A 119 -14.27 -3.14 -5.31
CA CYS A 119 -14.20 -1.75 -4.91
C CYS A 119 -15.51 -1.03 -5.22
N PRO A 120 -16.12 -0.30 -4.25
CA PRO A 120 -17.33 0.47 -4.53
C PRO A 120 -17.14 1.59 -5.55
N LYS A 121 -15.88 1.97 -5.84
CA LYS A 121 -15.54 3.00 -6.82
C LYS A 121 -15.05 2.44 -8.16
N ARG A 122 -15.32 1.18 -8.48
CA ARG A 122 -14.79 0.54 -9.70
C ARG A 122 -15.14 1.27 -10.99
N HIS A 123 -16.30 1.97 -11.03
CA HIS A 123 -16.73 2.74 -12.19
C HIS A 123 -16.31 4.20 -12.18
N CYS A 124 -15.80 4.68 -11.03
CA CYS A 124 -15.38 6.06 -10.81
C CYS A 124 -14.07 6.09 -10.01
N CYS A 125 -13.11 5.26 -10.40
CA CYS A 125 -11.85 5.16 -9.68
C CYS A 125 -11.06 6.46 -9.80
N ASP A 126 -10.74 7.08 -8.65
CA ASP A 126 -9.96 8.31 -8.55
C ASP A 126 -8.51 8.04 -8.12
N GLU A 127 -8.13 6.77 -8.01
CA GLU A 127 -6.77 6.40 -7.63
C GLU A 127 -5.80 6.54 -8.80
N VAL A 128 -4.57 6.91 -8.46
CA VAL A 128 -3.46 7.04 -9.41
C VAL A 128 -2.49 5.89 -9.15
N ALA A 129 -2.01 5.27 -10.21
CA ALA A 129 -1.06 4.17 -10.12
C ALA A 129 0.37 4.67 -10.14
N TYR A 130 1.19 4.10 -9.27
CA TYR A 130 2.62 4.36 -9.18
C TYR A 130 3.38 3.04 -9.16
N GLU A 131 4.60 3.04 -9.71
CA GLU A 131 5.44 1.85 -9.72
C GLU A 131 6.89 2.18 -9.36
N PHE A 132 7.55 1.19 -8.76
CA PHE A 132 8.97 1.21 -8.48
C PHE A 132 9.59 -0.01 -9.15
N ASN A 133 10.52 0.22 -10.06
CA ASN A 133 11.22 -0.83 -10.79
C ASN A 133 12.65 -0.99 -10.25
N PHE A 134 13.01 -2.22 -9.96
CA PHE A 134 14.36 -2.55 -9.49
C PHE A 134 15.34 -2.76 -10.64
#